data_4a8feaf1abe1651e2433527ad38c49da
#
_entry.id   4a8feaf1abe1651e2433527ad38c49da
#
_cell.length_a   1.000
_cell.length_b   1.000
_cell.length_c   1.000
_cell.angle_alpha   90.00
_cell.angle_beta   90.00
_cell.angle_gamma   90.00
#
_symmetry.space_group_name_H-M   'P 1'
#
loop_
_entity.id
_entity.type
_entity.pdbx_description
1 polymer ?
#
loop_
_entity_poly.entity_id
_entity_poly.type
_entity_poly.pdbx_seq_one_letter_code
_entity_poly.pdbx_strand_id
1 'polypeptide(L)'
;IYEKSKKNIKKIKKLKLKATIVKKLKDVVPRANFIIFCTPMSEYKKIILKINDYLSSEHIITDIGSAKLKSNEIIKKNLKKKISWTSSHPIAGSEVSGPENGKEDLFVNKWCVLIKDKKTNIKHLNFLRSFWKKVGSKTVVMNSEKHDKIFSMTSHLPHLIAYNLVKSAQDFEKKQRYNLIKYSAGGLRDFSRIAASNEIMWRDIFFNNKTNVSKAIDIFVKNLHSFKKDIISGNSKSVIKKLTQTKKVRSKIVKLKQDTSKPDFGRN
;
A
#
# COMPACT_ATOMS: atom_id res chain seq x y z
N ILE A 1 -20.32 3.20 9.63
CA ILE A 1 -19.36 2.17 9.15
C ILE A 1 -20.14 0.98 8.60
N TYR A 2 -19.82 0.52 7.40
CA TYR A 2 -20.30 -0.74 6.85
C TYR A 2 -19.14 -1.76 6.86
N GLU A 3 -19.37 -2.92 7.49
CA GLU A 3 -18.41 -4.02 7.59
C GLU A 3 -19.15 -5.35 7.41
N LYS A 4 -18.59 -6.26 6.60
CA LYS A 4 -19.20 -7.58 6.34
C LYS A 4 -18.81 -8.63 7.39
N SER A 5 -17.58 -8.56 7.87
CA SER A 5 -17.02 -9.55 8.78
C SER A 5 -17.63 -9.44 10.17
N LYS A 6 -18.36 -10.47 10.60
CA LYS A 6 -18.89 -10.56 11.98
C LYS A 6 -17.78 -10.42 13.02
N LYS A 7 -16.57 -10.96 12.73
CA LYS A 7 -15.40 -10.85 13.59
C LYS A 7 -14.95 -9.39 13.73
N ASN A 8 -14.82 -8.66 12.61
CA ASN A 8 -14.42 -7.25 12.63
C ASN A 8 -15.50 -6.37 13.27
N ILE A 9 -16.77 -6.65 13.03
CA ILE A 9 -17.87 -5.93 13.71
C ILE A 9 -17.75 -6.05 15.23
N LYS A 10 -17.47 -7.26 15.76
CA LYS A 10 -17.24 -7.46 17.21
C LYS A 10 -16.06 -6.62 17.70
N LYS A 11 -14.95 -6.59 16.94
CA LYS A 11 -13.76 -5.80 17.27
C LYS A 11 -14.05 -4.28 17.26
N ILE A 12 -14.72 -3.78 16.21
CA ILE A 12 -15.10 -2.36 16.10
C ILE A 12 -15.99 -1.93 17.28
N LYS A 13 -16.94 -2.76 17.69
CA LYS A 13 -17.80 -2.47 18.85
C LYS A 13 -17.00 -2.33 20.14
N LYS A 14 -15.95 -3.16 20.34
CA LYS A 14 -15.08 -3.08 21.52
C LYS A 14 -14.26 -1.78 21.58
N LEU A 15 -13.99 -1.16 20.42
CA LEU A 15 -13.27 0.12 20.36
C LEU A 15 -14.10 1.33 20.83
N LYS A 16 -15.42 1.14 21.10
CA LYS A 16 -16.34 2.20 21.58
C LYS A 16 -16.28 3.48 20.76
N LEU A 17 -16.03 3.38 19.45
CA LEU A 17 -16.01 4.52 18.54
C LEU A 17 -17.38 5.20 18.50
N LYS A 18 -17.41 6.54 18.44
CA LYS A 18 -18.64 7.31 18.20
C LYS A 18 -19.08 7.16 16.73
N ALA A 19 -19.42 5.92 16.32
CA ALA A 19 -19.76 5.59 14.96
C ALA A 19 -20.86 4.51 14.90
N THR A 20 -21.82 4.70 14.01
CA THR A 20 -22.89 3.72 13.77
C THR A 20 -22.41 2.63 12.83
N ILE A 21 -22.57 1.37 13.21
CA ILE A 21 -22.30 0.21 12.35
C ILE A 21 -23.60 -0.19 11.66
N VAL A 22 -23.62 -0.14 10.32
CA VAL A 22 -24.78 -0.47 9.50
C VAL A 22 -24.65 -1.85 8.87
N LYS A 23 -25.78 -2.54 8.68
CA LYS A 23 -25.82 -3.88 8.09
C LYS A 23 -26.07 -3.88 6.58
N LYS A 24 -26.70 -2.83 6.05
CA LYS A 24 -27.08 -2.74 4.64
C LYS A 24 -26.56 -1.43 4.04
N LEU A 25 -25.94 -1.50 2.87
CA LEU A 25 -25.44 -0.31 2.17
C LEU A 25 -26.56 0.66 1.76
N LYS A 26 -27.72 0.14 1.37
CA LYS A 26 -28.90 0.93 1.00
C LYS A 26 -29.38 1.88 2.10
N ASP A 27 -29.14 1.54 3.37
CA ASP A 27 -29.62 2.31 4.51
C ASP A 27 -28.69 3.49 4.85
N VAL A 28 -27.44 3.47 4.36
CA VAL A 28 -26.42 4.46 4.71
C VAL A 28 -25.95 5.29 3.53
N VAL A 29 -25.85 4.71 2.33
CA VAL A 29 -25.34 5.42 1.16
C VAL A 29 -26.14 6.69 0.84
N PRO A 30 -27.49 6.68 0.80
CA PRO A 30 -28.27 7.90 0.52
C PRO A 30 -28.08 9.04 1.54
N ARG A 31 -27.60 8.71 2.75
CA ARG A 31 -27.39 9.67 3.85
C ARG A 31 -25.94 10.11 3.98
N ALA A 32 -25.04 9.55 3.18
CA ALA A 32 -23.61 9.84 3.27
C ALA A 32 -23.24 10.92 2.25
N ASN A 33 -22.60 11.99 2.68
CA ASN A 33 -22.02 12.99 1.77
C ASN A 33 -20.62 12.59 1.30
N PHE A 34 -19.92 11.79 2.10
CA PHE A 34 -18.55 11.35 1.83
C PHE A 34 -18.40 9.84 2.06
N ILE A 35 -17.91 9.13 1.05
CA ILE A 35 -17.78 7.67 1.06
C ILE A 35 -16.32 7.29 0.82
N ILE A 36 -15.72 6.55 1.74
CA ILE A 36 -14.35 6.05 1.65
C ILE A 36 -14.37 4.54 1.50
N PHE A 37 -13.76 4.01 0.43
CA PHE A 37 -13.56 2.57 0.25
C PHE A 37 -12.27 2.14 0.94
N CYS A 38 -12.42 1.43 2.07
CA CYS A 38 -11.33 0.84 2.85
C CYS A 38 -11.30 -0.70 2.71
N THR A 39 -11.81 -1.23 1.61
CA THR A 39 -11.88 -2.66 1.31
C THR A 39 -10.74 -3.08 0.39
N PRO A 40 -10.43 -4.39 0.24
CA PRO A 40 -9.56 -4.87 -0.83
C PRO A 40 -10.04 -4.37 -2.20
N MET A 41 -9.11 -4.05 -3.10
CA MET A 41 -9.43 -3.49 -4.43
C MET A 41 -10.24 -4.47 -5.29
N SER A 42 -10.09 -5.77 -5.09
CA SER A 42 -10.92 -6.82 -5.73
C SER A 42 -12.41 -6.70 -5.42
N GLU A 43 -12.79 -6.03 -4.32
CA GLU A 43 -14.20 -5.81 -3.95
C GLU A 43 -14.82 -4.56 -4.59
N TYR A 44 -14.03 -3.65 -5.16
CA TYR A 44 -14.52 -2.34 -5.64
C TYR A 44 -15.66 -2.47 -6.65
N LYS A 45 -15.49 -3.31 -7.70
CA LYS A 45 -16.56 -3.54 -8.69
C LYS A 45 -17.86 -3.99 -8.04
N LYS A 46 -17.78 -4.97 -7.14
CA LYS A 46 -18.94 -5.55 -6.46
C LYS A 46 -19.65 -4.52 -5.57
N ILE A 47 -18.89 -3.68 -4.88
CA ILE A 47 -19.45 -2.62 -4.02
C ILE A 47 -20.13 -1.56 -4.87
N ILE A 48 -19.46 -1.07 -5.94
CA ILE A 48 -20.02 -0.06 -6.84
C ILE A 48 -21.33 -0.52 -7.44
N LEU A 49 -21.41 -1.75 -7.95
CA LEU A 49 -22.65 -2.29 -8.51
C LEU A 49 -23.79 -2.35 -7.49
N LYS A 50 -23.47 -2.54 -6.21
CA LYS A 50 -24.49 -2.55 -5.13
C LYS A 50 -24.96 -1.17 -4.70
N ILE A 51 -24.14 -0.15 -4.87
CA ILE A 51 -24.47 1.19 -4.37
C ILE A 51 -24.87 2.19 -5.46
N ASN A 52 -24.65 1.88 -6.73
CA ASN A 52 -24.88 2.77 -7.86
C ASN A 52 -26.29 3.43 -7.84
N ASP A 53 -27.33 2.68 -7.46
CA ASP A 53 -28.70 3.17 -7.45
C ASP A 53 -28.99 4.15 -6.30
N TYR A 54 -28.12 4.16 -5.30
CA TYR A 54 -28.21 5.02 -4.12
C TYR A 54 -27.28 6.24 -4.20
N LEU A 55 -26.45 6.35 -5.27
CA LEU A 55 -25.53 7.45 -5.46
C LEU A 55 -26.16 8.59 -6.25
N SER A 56 -25.81 9.82 -5.87
CA SER A 56 -26.12 11.06 -6.58
C SER A 56 -24.82 11.82 -6.91
N SER A 57 -24.92 12.89 -7.70
CA SER A 57 -23.81 13.78 -8.03
C SER A 57 -23.19 14.49 -6.82
N GLU A 58 -23.93 14.56 -5.72
CA GLU A 58 -23.50 15.22 -4.47
C GLU A 58 -22.51 14.35 -3.65
N HIS A 59 -22.44 13.05 -3.92
CA HIS A 59 -21.55 12.17 -3.18
C HIS A 59 -20.08 12.41 -3.57
N ILE A 60 -19.25 12.62 -2.57
CA ILE A 60 -17.79 12.59 -2.71
C ILE A 60 -17.33 11.17 -2.41
N ILE A 61 -16.76 10.50 -3.40
CA ILE A 61 -16.35 9.09 -3.27
C ILE A 61 -14.83 8.98 -3.49
N THR A 62 -14.17 8.29 -2.58
CA THR A 62 -12.73 8.01 -2.64
C THR A 62 -12.40 6.60 -2.17
N ASP A 63 -11.16 6.19 -2.38
CA ASP A 63 -10.57 4.96 -1.86
C ASP A 63 -9.21 5.23 -1.20
N ILE A 64 -8.69 4.21 -0.53
CA ILE A 64 -7.35 4.22 0.06
C ILE A 64 -6.44 3.14 -0.54
N GLY A 65 -6.81 2.54 -1.66
CA GLY A 65 -6.06 1.45 -2.29
C GLY A 65 -4.67 1.86 -2.77
N SER A 66 -3.74 0.91 -2.78
CA SER A 66 -2.32 1.15 -3.06
C SER A 66 -1.93 1.07 -4.54
N ALA A 67 -2.84 0.69 -5.46
CA ALA A 67 -2.67 0.77 -6.91
C ALA A 67 -3.84 1.54 -7.53
N LYS A 68 -3.58 2.35 -8.54
CA LYS A 68 -4.55 3.35 -9.00
C LYS A 68 -5.00 3.20 -10.44
N LEU A 69 -4.11 2.90 -11.36
CA LEU A 69 -4.46 2.91 -12.79
C LEU A 69 -5.58 1.91 -13.09
N LYS A 70 -5.35 0.63 -12.79
CA LYS A 70 -6.31 -0.43 -13.07
C LYS A 70 -7.57 -0.36 -12.21
N SER A 71 -7.42 -0.05 -10.91
CA SER A 71 -8.58 0.12 -10.03
C SER A 71 -9.48 1.27 -10.48
N ASN A 72 -8.91 2.41 -10.90
CA ASN A 72 -9.67 3.54 -11.45
C ASN A 72 -10.38 3.20 -12.76
N GLU A 73 -9.77 2.40 -13.64
CA GLU A 73 -10.44 1.92 -14.86
C GLU A 73 -11.68 1.07 -14.50
N ILE A 74 -11.52 0.13 -13.56
CA ILE A 74 -12.63 -0.73 -13.10
C ILE A 74 -13.77 0.12 -12.52
N ILE A 75 -13.43 1.11 -11.71
CA ILE A 75 -14.40 2.01 -11.10
C ILE A 75 -15.13 2.83 -12.17
N LYS A 76 -14.39 3.52 -13.03
CA LYS A 76 -14.95 4.37 -14.09
C LYS A 76 -15.85 3.58 -15.05
N LYS A 77 -15.53 2.31 -15.32
CA LYS A 77 -16.36 1.42 -16.17
C LYS A 77 -17.69 1.05 -15.52
N ASN A 78 -17.74 0.95 -14.19
CA ASN A 78 -18.89 0.40 -13.46
C ASN A 78 -19.69 1.47 -12.70
N LEU A 79 -19.15 2.67 -12.52
CA LEU A 79 -19.82 3.79 -11.86
C LEU A 79 -20.72 4.53 -12.87
N LYS A 80 -21.92 4.94 -12.45
CA LYS A 80 -22.82 5.73 -13.29
C LYS A 80 -22.15 7.03 -13.74
N LYS A 81 -22.40 7.47 -14.99
CA LYS A 81 -21.69 8.60 -15.65
C LYS A 81 -21.72 9.91 -14.87
N LYS A 82 -22.78 10.19 -14.12
CA LYS A 82 -22.96 11.44 -13.35
C LYS A 82 -22.20 11.43 -12.01
N ILE A 83 -21.64 10.29 -11.60
CA ILE A 83 -20.99 10.14 -10.30
C ILE A 83 -19.49 10.35 -10.45
N SER A 84 -18.92 11.19 -9.60
CA SER A 84 -17.49 11.45 -9.57
C SER A 84 -16.76 10.52 -8.62
N TRP A 85 -15.59 10.05 -9.06
CA TRP A 85 -14.63 9.31 -8.25
C TRP A 85 -13.29 10.05 -8.23
N THR A 86 -12.74 10.25 -7.04
CA THR A 86 -11.41 10.87 -6.87
C THR A 86 -10.61 10.02 -5.90
N SER A 87 -9.58 9.33 -6.40
CA SER A 87 -8.79 8.39 -5.60
C SER A 87 -7.80 9.10 -4.68
N SER A 88 -7.57 8.48 -3.52
CA SER A 88 -6.47 8.82 -2.62
C SER A 88 -5.67 7.57 -2.23
N HIS A 89 -4.42 7.77 -1.81
CA HIS A 89 -3.56 6.72 -1.27
C HIS A 89 -2.76 7.27 -0.10
N PRO A 90 -3.20 7.10 1.14
CA PRO A 90 -2.40 7.41 2.31
C PRO A 90 -1.25 6.41 2.42
N ILE A 91 0.00 6.94 2.49
CA ILE A 91 1.21 6.13 2.66
C ILE A 91 1.43 5.94 4.14
N ALA A 92 0.55 5.15 4.72
CA ALA A 92 0.51 4.86 6.15
C ALA A 92 -0.06 3.46 6.38
N GLY A 93 0.29 2.84 7.48
CA GLY A 93 -0.13 1.50 7.83
C GLY A 93 1.01 0.69 8.42
N SER A 94 0.68 -0.50 8.85
CA SER A 94 1.61 -1.50 9.36
C SER A 94 1.30 -2.85 8.72
N GLU A 95 2.13 -3.84 8.98
CA GLU A 95 1.95 -5.23 8.53
C GLU A 95 0.76 -5.93 9.22
N VAL A 96 0.29 -5.40 10.33
CA VAL A 96 -0.86 -5.99 11.05
C VAL A 96 -2.18 -5.46 10.53
N SER A 97 -3.17 -6.34 10.43
CA SER A 97 -4.52 -6.04 9.96
C SER A 97 -5.52 -6.07 11.09
N GLY A 98 -6.60 -5.32 10.93
CA GLY A 98 -7.75 -5.32 11.84
C GLY A 98 -8.00 -3.96 12.49
N PRO A 99 -9.26 -3.69 12.85
CA PRO A 99 -9.65 -2.39 13.40
C PRO A 99 -8.99 -2.06 14.74
N GLU A 100 -8.59 -3.08 15.51
CA GLU A 100 -7.89 -2.94 16.79
C GLU A 100 -6.47 -2.39 16.66
N ASN A 101 -5.89 -2.44 15.48
CA ASN A 101 -4.55 -1.91 15.19
C ASN A 101 -4.57 -0.47 14.66
N GLY A 102 -5.76 0.14 14.59
CA GLY A 102 -5.90 1.55 14.24
C GLY A 102 -5.33 2.45 15.33
N LYS A 103 -4.66 3.54 14.91
CA LYS A 103 -4.09 4.56 15.80
C LYS A 103 -4.60 5.94 15.38
N GLU A 104 -4.83 6.83 16.34
CA GLU A 104 -5.30 8.18 16.08
C GLU A 104 -4.30 9.00 15.26
N ASP A 105 -3.02 8.79 15.47
CA ASP A 105 -1.90 9.48 14.82
C ASP A 105 -1.42 8.80 13.53
N LEU A 106 -2.10 7.73 13.07
CA LEU A 106 -1.69 6.91 11.92
C LEU A 106 -1.28 7.73 10.68
N PHE A 107 -1.98 8.82 10.43
CA PHE A 107 -1.79 9.66 9.25
C PHE A 107 -0.94 10.91 9.50
N VAL A 108 -0.59 11.20 10.76
CA VAL A 108 0.15 12.40 11.13
C VAL A 108 1.54 12.40 10.49
N ASN A 109 1.86 13.48 9.76
CA ASN A 109 3.10 13.64 9.01
C ASN A 109 3.35 12.59 7.90
N LYS A 110 2.40 11.72 7.59
CA LYS A 110 2.48 10.77 6.48
C LYS A 110 2.01 11.40 5.16
N TRP A 111 2.55 10.93 4.06
CA TRP A 111 2.09 11.36 2.74
C TRP A 111 0.74 10.75 2.39
N CYS A 112 -0.14 11.54 1.81
CA CYS A 112 -1.31 11.05 1.10
C CYS A 112 -1.26 11.52 -0.35
N VAL A 113 -1.24 10.58 -1.28
CA VAL A 113 -1.26 10.86 -2.71
C VAL A 113 -2.70 11.02 -3.17
N LEU A 114 -3.02 12.15 -3.78
CA LEU A 114 -4.30 12.43 -4.40
C LEU A 114 -4.18 12.29 -5.91
N ILE A 115 -5.08 11.54 -6.52
CA ILE A 115 -5.01 11.25 -7.95
C ILE A 115 -5.77 12.29 -8.76
N LYS A 116 -5.06 12.95 -9.69
CA LYS A 116 -5.61 13.88 -10.66
C LYS A 116 -5.39 13.34 -12.07
N ASP A 117 -6.38 12.69 -12.62
CA ASP A 117 -6.47 12.28 -14.03
C ASP A 117 -7.29 13.30 -14.82
N LYS A 118 -7.37 13.17 -16.16
CA LYS A 118 -8.04 14.13 -17.06
C LYS A 118 -9.48 14.51 -16.67
N LYS A 119 -10.26 13.58 -16.13
CA LYS A 119 -11.67 13.75 -15.75
C LYS A 119 -11.89 13.86 -14.23
N THR A 120 -10.86 14.20 -13.47
CA THR A 120 -11.00 14.36 -12.01
C THR A 120 -11.78 15.62 -11.67
N ASN A 121 -12.78 15.49 -10.82
CA ASN A 121 -13.53 16.61 -10.28
C ASN A 121 -12.65 17.43 -9.32
N ILE A 122 -12.39 18.69 -9.67
CA ILE A 122 -11.47 19.56 -8.91
C ILE A 122 -12.05 19.93 -7.54
N LYS A 123 -13.38 20.10 -7.41
CA LYS A 123 -14.01 20.37 -6.11
C LYS A 123 -13.79 19.19 -5.15
N HIS A 124 -13.99 17.95 -5.63
CA HIS A 124 -13.75 16.72 -4.85
C HIS A 124 -12.27 16.55 -4.50
N LEU A 125 -11.36 16.84 -5.43
CA LEU A 125 -9.92 16.81 -5.18
C LEU A 125 -9.51 17.79 -4.06
N ASN A 126 -10.05 19.01 -4.08
CA ASN A 126 -9.78 20.03 -3.06
C ASN A 126 -10.39 19.64 -1.71
N PHE A 127 -11.59 19.07 -1.70
CA PHE A 127 -12.18 18.51 -0.49
C PHE A 127 -11.28 17.42 0.11
N LEU A 128 -10.83 16.45 -0.68
CA LEU A 128 -9.93 15.39 -0.22
C LEU A 128 -8.61 15.94 0.32
N ARG A 129 -8.05 16.97 -0.35
CA ARG A 129 -6.85 17.66 0.14
C ARG A 129 -7.07 18.25 1.52
N SER A 130 -8.19 18.95 1.73
CA SER A 130 -8.55 19.50 3.02
C SER A 130 -8.77 18.42 4.08
N PHE A 131 -9.51 17.37 3.73
CA PHE A 131 -9.77 16.23 4.61
C PHE A 131 -8.46 15.57 5.09
N TRP A 132 -7.57 15.19 4.16
CA TRP A 132 -6.32 14.53 4.53
C TRP A 132 -5.37 15.43 5.33
N LYS A 133 -5.36 16.74 5.07
CA LYS A 133 -4.63 17.71 5.89
C LYS A 133 -5.20 17.79 7.31
N LYS A 134 -6.53 17.77 7.49
CA LYS A 134 -7.17 17.80 8.82
C LYS A 134 -6.84 16.58 9.65
N VAL A 135 -6.63 15.40 9.04
CA VAL A 135 -6.17 14.20 9.74
C VAL A 135 -4.64 14.12 9.86
N GLY A 136 -3.92 15.21 9.57
CA GLY A 136 -2.49 15.35 9.80
C GLY A 136 -1.58 14.95 8.64
N SER A 137 -2.12 14.53 7.49
CA SER A 137 -1.32 14.09 6.34
C SER A 137 -0.72 15.24 5.54
N LYS A 138 0.48 15.01 4.99
CA LYS A 138 1.04 15.81 3.89
C LYS A 138 0.43 15.34 2.58
N THR A 139 -0.07 16.24 1.74
CA THR A 139 -0.72 15.86 0.49
C THR A 139 0.14 16.18 -0.73
N VAL A 140 0.16 15.27 -1.71
CA VAL A 140 0.79 15.46 -3.02
C VAL A 140 -0.20 15.01 -4.10
N VAL A 141 -0.16 15.69 -5.27
CA VAL A 141 -1.04 15.36 -6.40
C VAL A 141 -0.21 14.80 -7.54
N MET A 142 -0.67 13.69 -8.11
CA MET A 142 -0.11 13.10 -9.34
C MET A 142 -1.19 12.32 -10.10
N ASN A 143 -0.92 11.91 -11.34
CA ASN A 143 -1.83 11.03 -12.08
C ASN A 143 -1.62 9.56 -11.70
N SER A 144 -2.60 8.71 -12.04
CA SER A 144 -2.59 7.27 -11.75
C SER A 144 -1.35 6.56 -12.30
N GLU A 145 -0.91 6.90 -13.50
CA GLU A 145 0.23 6.26 -14.17
C GLU A 145 1.55 6.54 -13.43
N LYS A 146 1.80 7.82 -13.11
CA LYS A 146 2.98 8.23 -12.33
C LYS A 146 2.99 7.59 -10.95
N HIS A 147 1.82 7.55 -10.29
CA HIS A 147 1.64 6.89 -9.01
C HIS A 147 2.11 5.43 -9.08
N ASP A 148 1.53 4.65 -9.99
CA ASP A 148 1.78 3.21 -10.06
C ASP A 148 3.23 2.89 -10.47
N LYS A 149 3.86 3.74 -11.31
CA LYS A 149 5.30 3.63 -11.62
C LYS A 149 6.17 3.88 -10.39
N ILE A 150 5.91 4.92 -9.59
CA ILE A 150 6.69 5.23 -8.39
C ILE A 150 6.54 4.10 -7.37
N PHE A 151 5.30 3.72 -7.05
CA PHE A 151 5.03 2.75 -5.99
C PHE A 151 5.38 1.32 -6.38
N SER A 152 5.49 0.98 -7.66
CA SER A 152 6.04 -0.31 -8.08
C SER A 152 7.46 -0.52 -7.58
N MET A 153 8.29 0.52 -7.57
CA MET A 153 9.68 0.45 -7.13
C MET A 153 9.85 0.73 -5.63
N THR A 154 9.07 1.67 -5.06
CA THR A 154 9.31 2.14 -3.69
C THR A 154 8.52 1.37 -2.63
N SER A 155 7.51 0.59 -3.05
CA SER A 155 6.63 -0.17 -2.15
C SER A 155 6.40 -1.61 -2.64
N HIS A 156 5.90 -1.80 -3.86
CA HIS A 156 5.45 -3.11 -4.31
C HIS A 156 6.61 -4.10 -4.47
N LEU A 157 7.68 -3.70 -5.12
CA LEU A 157 8.89 -4.53 -5.26
C LEU A 157 9.53 -4.88 -3.92
N PRO A 158 9.75 -3.95 -2.97
CA PRO A 158 10.27 -4.29 -1.64
C PRO A 158 9.48 -5.37 -0.91
N HIS A 159 8.14 -5.31 -0.95
CA HIS A 159 7.32 -6.36 -0.32
C HIS A 159 7.41 -7.69 -1.07
N LEU A 160 7.44 -7.67 -2.41
CA LEU A 160 7.63 -8.89 -3.19
C LEU A 160 8.98 -9.55 -2.88
N ILE A 161 10.05 -8.75 -2.75
CA ILE A 161 11.37 -9.22 -2.35
C ILE A 161 11.32 -9.83 -0.94
N ALA A 162 10.63 -9.18 0.00
CA ALA A 162 10.47 -9.71 1.35
C ALA A 162 9.79 -11.10 1.36
N TYR A 163 8.66 -11.25 0.66
CA TYR A 163 7.98 -12.54 0.51
C TYR A 163 8.90 -13.58 -0.14
N ASN A 164 9.62 -13.20 -1.21
CA ASN A 164 10.47 -14.12 -1.94
C ASN A 164 11.72 -14.52 -1.14
N LEU A 165 12.32 -13.60 -0.38
CA LEU A 165 13.46 -13.89 0.49
C LEU A 165 13.06 -14.91 1.58
N VAL A 166 11.93 -14.70 2.26
CA VAL A 166 11.43 -15.61 3.26
C VAL A 166 11.10 -16.98 2.66
N LYS A 167 10.48 -17.00 1.47
CA LYS A 167 10.21 -18.25 0.73
C LYS A 167 11.52 -18.98 0.37
N SER A 168 12.53 -18.26 -0.09
CA SER A 168 13.84 -18.83 -0.44
C SER A 168 14.55 -19.42 0.78
N ALA A 169 14.47 -18.74 1.94
CA ALA A 169 15.00 -19.28 3.21
C ALA A 169 14.28 -20.57 3.60
N GLN A 170 12.96 -20.63 3.47
CA GLN A 170 12.16 -21.84 3.75
C GLN A 170 12.52 -22.99 2.81
N ASP A 171 12.70 -22.72 1.50
CA ASP A 171 13.05 -23.75 0.52
C ASP A 171 14.46 -24.29 0.77
N PHE A 172 15.40 -23.42 1.14
CA PHE A 172 16.75 -23.79 1.52
C PHE A 172 16.75 -24.69 2.78
N GLU A 173 16.01 -24.31 3.83
CA GLU A 173 15.88 -25.08 5.07
C GLU A 173 15.36 -26.50 4.78
N LYS A 174 14.29 -26.61 3.99
CA LYS A 174 13.73 -27.90 3.59
C LYS A 174 14.73 -28.79 2.83
N LYS A 175 15.46 -28.19 1.87
CA LYS A 175 16.43 -28.92 1.03
C LYS A 175 17.63 -29.40 1.82
N GLN A 176 18.16 -28.58 2.72
CA GLN A 176 19.36 -28.89 3.50
C GLN A 176 19.06 -29.61 4.82
N ARG A 177 17.79 -29.70 5.23
CA ARG A 177 17.35 -30.23 6.53
C ARG A 177 17.99 -29.49 7.72
N TYR A 178 18.31 -28.21 7.55
CA TYR A 178 18.83 -27.35 8.62
C TYR A 178 17.69 -26.61 9.31
N ASN A 179 17.84 -26.30 10.59
CA ASN A 179 16.94 -25.40 11.31
C ASN A 179 17.42 -23.95 11.13
N LEU A 180 17.34 -23.45 9.90
CA LEU A 180 17.89 -22.15 9.50
C LEU A 180 17.17 -20.98 10.19
N ILE A 181 15.85 -21.07 10.32
CA ILE A 181 15.01 -19.98 10.86
C ILE A 181 15.38 -19.69 12.31
N LYS A 182 15.81 -20.70 13.08
CA LYS A 182 16.32 -20.53 14.45
C LYS A 182 17.47 -19.52 14.55
N TYR A 183 18.27 -19.40 13.52
CA TYR A 183 19.45 -18.52 13.46
C TYR A 183 19.21 -17.23 12.70
N SER A 184 17.95 -16.77 12.62
CA SER A 184 17.59 -15.54 11.91
C SER A 184 18.32 -14.32 12.47
N ALA A 185 19.17 -13.71 11.66
CA ALA A 185 19.81 -12.44 11.96
C ALA A 185 18.90 -11.24 11.61
N GLY A 186 19.32 -10.04 12.00
CA GLY A 186 18.53 -8.81 11.84
C GLY A 186 17.95 -8.61 10.44
N GLY A 187 18.74 -8.87 9.39
CA GLY A 187 18.26 -8.73 8.00
C GLY A 187 17.05 -9.61 7.69
N LEU A 188 17.12 -10.93 8.01
CA LEU A 188 15.99 -11.82 7.76
C LEU A 188 14.78 -11.46 8.63
N ARG A 189 14.99 -11.03 9.87
CA ARG A 189 13.90 -10.57 10.76
C ARG A 189 13.18 -9.35 10.18
N ASP A 190 13.89 -8.35 9.68
CA ASP A 190 13.29 -7.16 9.08
C ASP A 190 12.46 -7.50 7.84
N PHE A 191 12.99 -8.32 6.94
CA PHE A 191 12.26 -8.75 5.76
C PHE A 191 11.07 -9.66 6.11
N SER A 192 11.21 -10.57 7.09
CA SER A 192 10.10 -11.43 7.52
C SER A 192 8.95 -10.63 8.15
N ARG A 193 9.24 -9.53 8.84
CA ARG A 193 8.22 -8.61 9.36
C ARG A 193 7.40 -8.00 8.23
N ILE A 194 8.04 -7.50 7.18
CA ILE A 194 7.37 -6.95 5.99
C ILE A 194 6.53 -8.05 5.29
N ALA A 195 7.06 -9.27 5.21
CA ALA A 195 6.38 -10.42 4.60
C ALA A 195 5.18 -10.95 5.41
N ALA A 196 4.96 -10.46 6.63
CA ALA A 196 3.77 -10.79 7.44
C ALA A 196 2.51 -9.99 7.05
N SER A 197 2.59 -9.13 6.05
CA SER A 197 1.48 -8.31 5.58
C SER A 197 0.35 -9.14 4.94
N ASN A 198 -0.87 -8.59 4.92
CA ASN A 198 -2.06 -9.30 4.45
C ASN A 198 -1.95 -9.75 2.98
N GLU A 199 -2.09 -11.04 2.76
CA GLU A 199 -1.90 -11.73 1.48
C GLU A 199 -2.92 -11.31 0.41
N ILE A 200 -4.18 -11.07 0.78
CA ILE A 200 -5.25 -10.66 -0.15
C ILE A 200 -4.96 -9.24 -0.65
N MET A 201 -4.60 -8.35 0.26
CA MET A 201 -4.23 -6.96 -0.08
C MET A 201 -3.05 -6.94 -1.06
N TRP A 202 -1.98 -7.71 -0.81
CA TRP A 202 -0.79 -7.73 -1.66
C TRP A 202 -1.04 -8.40 -3.00
N ARG A 203 -1.82 -9.48 -3.05
CA ARG A 203 -2.29 -10.06 -4.31
C ARG A 203 -2.99 -9.00 -5.16
N ASP A 204 -3.91 -8.25 -4.57
CA ASP A 204 -4.65 -7.20 -5.28
C ASP A 204 -3.72 -6.08 -5.77
N ILE A 205 -2.75 -5.66 -4.97
CA ILE A 205 -1.74 -4.67 -5.34
C ILE A 205 -0.93 -5.15 -6.55
N PHE A 206 -0.39 -6.36 -6.50
CA PHE A 206 0.42 -6.91 -7.59
C PHE A 206 -0.39 -7.04 -8.88
N PHE A 207 -1.62 -7.52 -8.81
CA PHE A 207 -2.47 -7.72 -10.00
C PHE A 207 -2.98 -6.40 -10.60
N ASN A 208 -3.27 -5.40 -9.76
CA ASN A 208 -3.70 -4.09 -10.25
C ASN A 208 -2.54 -3.27 -10.82
N ASN A 209 -1.29 -3.54 -10.44
CA ASN A 209 -0.11 -2.87 -10.96
C ASN A 209 0.88 -3.82 -11.68
N LYS A 210 0.37 -4.92 -12.25
CA LYS A 210 1.19 -6.04 -12.77
C LYS A 210 2.29 -5.60 -13.74
N THR A 211 1.98 -4.71 -14.68
CA THR A 211 2.92 -4.27 -15.70
C THR A 211 4.12 -3.51 -15.12
N ASN A 212 3.89 -2.59 -14.17
CA ASN A 212 4.98 -1.86 -13.55
C ASN A 212 5.74 -2.72 -12.55
N VAL A 213 5.06 -3.63 -11.83
CA VAL A 213 5.70 -4.60 -10.92
C VAL A 213 6.60 -5.54 -11.71
N SER A 214 6.15 -6.08 -12.86
CA SER A 214 6.99 -6.91 -13.73
C SER A 214 8.27 -6.18 -14.16
N LYS A 215 8.14 -4.94 -14.66
CA LYS A 215 9.30 -4.12 -15.03
C LYS A 215 10.26 -3.85 -13.85
N ALA A 216 9.71 -3.64 -12.66
CA ALA A 216 10.51 -3.43 -11.46
C ALA A 216 11.27 -4.72 -11.07
N ILE A 217 10.66 -5.89 -11.23
CA ILE A 217 11.30 -7.20 -11.04
C ILE A 217 12.46 -7.36 -12.03
N ASP A 218 12.25 -7.06 -13.32
CA ASP A 218 13.27 -7.20 -14.35
C ASP A 218 14.53 -6.37 -14.01
N ILE A 219 14.33 -5.12 -13.58
CA ILE A 219 15.41 -4.24 -13.13
C ILE A 219 16.14 -4.84 -11.92
N PHE A 220 15.40 -5.35 -10.94
CA PHE A 220 15.97 -5.95 -9.73
C PHE A 220 16.78 -7.20 -10.06
N VAL A 221 16.24 -8.11 -10.86
CA VAL A 221 16.91 -9.35 -11.28
C VAL A 221 18.18 -9.04 -12.06
N LYS A 222 18.15 -8.09 -12.99
CA LYS A 222 19.34 -7.63 -13.71
C LYS A 222 20.45 -7.15 -12.75
N ASN A 223 20.09 -6.34 -11.76
CA ASN A 223 21.04 -5.84 -10.75
C ASN A 223 21.58 -6.99 -9.88
N LEU A 224 20.71 -7.93 -9.48
CA LEU A 224 21.11 -9.10 -8.69
C LEU A 224 22.09 -9.99 -9.45
N HIS A 225 21.83 -10.26 -10.73
CA HIS A 225 22.77 -10.99 -11.60
C HIS A 225 24.11 -10.26 -11.74
N SER A 226 24.11 -8.92 -11.84
CA SER A 226 25.34 -8.14 -11.89
C SER A 226 26.16 -8.24 -10.59
N PHE A 227 25.51 -8.24 -9.42
CA PHE A 227 26.18 -8.51 -8.15
C PHE A 227 26.72 -9.94 -8.08
N LYS A 228 25.92 -10.94 -8.46
CA LYS A 228 26.32 -12.34 -8.49
C LYS A 228 27.60 -12.53 -9.35
N LYS A 229 27.65 -11.93 -10.56
CA LYS A 229 28.81 -11.98 -11.44
C LYS A 229 30.07 -11.44 -10.76
N ASP A 230 29.97 -10.25 -10.13
CA ASP A 230 31.11 -9.62 -9.46
C ASP A 230 31.60 -10.43 -8.25
N ILE A 231 30.66 -11.02 -7.48
CA ILE A 231 30.99 -11.87 -6.33
C ILE A 231 31.73 -13.12 -6.79
N ILE A 232 31.22 -13.82 -7.81
CA ILE A 232 31.82 -15.05 -8.31
C ILE A 232 33.25 -14.77 -8.91
N SER A 233 33.43 -13.64 -9.61
CA SER A 233 34.73 -13.26 -10.19
C SER A 233 35.68 -12.60 -9.19
N GLY A 234 35.31 -12.43 -7.92
CA GLY A 234 36.12 -11.73 -6.92
C GLY A 234 36.36 -10.25 -7.23
N ASN A 235 35.52 -9.60 -8.05
CA ASN A 235 35.71 -8.21 -8.45
C ASN A 235 35.33 -7.23 -7.29
N SER A 236 36.21 -7.18 -6.29
CA SER A 236 36.12 -6.35 -5.10
C SER A 236 35.85 -4.86 -5.44
N LYS A 237 36.55 -4.31 -6.41
CA LYS A 237 36.44 -2.89 -6.82
C LYS A 237 35.00 -2.57 -7.30
N SER A 238 34.43 -3.44 -8.13
CA SER A 238 33.03 -3.28 -8.61
C SER A 238 32.01 -3.42 -7.50
N VAL A 239 32.17 -4.41 -6.64
CA VAL A 239 31.28 -4.62 -5.47
C VAL A 239 31.28 -3.40 -4.56
N ILE A 240 32.46 -2.91 -4.16
CA ILE A 240 32.58 -1.72 -3.30
C ILE A 240 31.93 -0.50 -3.95
N LYS A 241 32.16 -0.27 -5.26
CA LYS A 241 31.54 0.83 -6.00
C LYS A 241 30.01 0.78 -5.90
N LYS A 242 29.39 -0.39 -6.14
CA LYS A 242 27.94 -0.59 -6.05
C LYS A 242 27.42 -0.33 -4.64
N LEU A 243 28.06 -0.89 -3.60
CA LEU A 243 27.68 -0.69 -2.21
C LEU A 243 27.77 0.79 -1.79
N THR A 244 28.83 1.49 -2.21
CA THR A 244 28.99 2.93 -1.92
C THR A 244 27.89 3.76 -2.58
N GLN A 245 27.48 3.43 -3.80
CA GLN A 245 26.38 4.11 -4.49
C GLN A 245 25.05 3.94 -3.75
N THR A 246 24.74 2.72 -3.30
CA THR A 246 23.50 2.46 -2.53
C THR A 246 23.50 3.16 -1.17
N LYS A 247 24.66 3.22 -0.50
CA LYS A 247 24.84 3.97 0.76
C LYS A 247 24.55 5.47 0.58
N LYS A 248 24.94 6.08 -0.54
CA LYS A 248 24.57 7.47 -0.86
C LYS A 248 23.07 7.68 -1.00
N VAL A 249 22.36 6.71 -1.61
CA VAL A 249 20.88 6.76 -1.71
C VAL A 249 20.25 6.69 -0.31
N ARG A 250 20.72 5.80 0.57
CA ARG A 250 20.24 5.72 1.96
C ARG A 250 20.42 7.07 2.69
N SER A 251 21.58 7.69 2.57
CA SER A 251 21.83 9.02 3.15
C SER A 251 20.83 10.08 2.63
N LYS A 252 20.46 10.03 1.36
CA LYS A 252 19.44 10.92 0.79
C LYS A 252 18.05 10.69 1.39
N ILE A 253 17.66 9.44 1.61
CA ILE A 253 16.36 9.07 2.23
C ILE A 253 16.28 9.68 3.64
N VAL A 254 17.35 9.58 4.43
CA VAL A 254 17.43 10.16 5.78
C VAL A 254 17.37 11.70 5.72
N LYS A 255 18.13 12.34 4.82
CA LYS A 255 18.10 13.80 4.62
C LYS A 255 16.70 14.31 4.26
N LEU A 256 15.93 13.55 3.51
CA LEU A 256 14.54 13.85 3.16
C LEU A 256 13.54 13.58 4.30
N LYS A 257 14.02 13.22 5.49
CA LYS A 257 13.21 12.89 6.68
C LYS A 257 12.16 11.79 6.39
N GLN A 258 12.50 10.86 5.49
CA GLN A 258 11.66 9.68 5.19
C GLN A 258 11.96 8.52 6.14
N ASP A 259 13.08 8.59 6.85
CA ASP A 259 13.50 7.64 7.87
C ASP A 259 14.50 8.30 8.83
N THR A 260 14.84 7.60 9.92
CA THR A 260 15.80 8.04 10.93
C THR A 260 17.21 7.54 10.62
N SER A 261 18.22 8.29 11.08
CA SER A 261 19.63 7.87 11.06
C SER A 261 20.01 6.98 12.25
N LYS A 262 19.15 6.92 13.29
CA LYS A 262 19.44 6.13 14.49
C LYS A 262 19.51 4.64 14.13
N PRO A 263 20.54 3.91 14.59
CA PRO A 263 20.58 2.47 14.45
C PRO A 263 19.39 1.83 15.17
N ASP A 264 18.76 0.86 14.53
CA ASP A 264 17.68 0.09 15.12
C ASP A 264 18.23 -1.32 15.43
N PHE A 265 18.90 -1.43 16.58
CA PHE A 265 19.51 -2.67 17.05
C PHE A 265 18.45 -3.58 17.69
N GLY A 266 17.69 -4.24 16.87
CA GLY A 266 16.67 -5.14 17.36
C GLY A 266 15.50 -4.37 17.94
N ARG A 267 14.49 -4.24 17.14
CA ARG A 267 13.21 -3.65 17.55
C ARG A 267 12.64 -4.49 18.67
N ASN A 268 12.54 -3.93 19.84
CA ASN A 268 11.83 -4.49 20.96
C ASN A 268 10.35 -4.63 20.65
#